data_4d2db8ceb4572e4ba0fd65f33f6e4a7b
#
_entry.id   4d2db8ceb4572e4ba0fd65f33f6e4a7b
#
_cell.length_a   1.000
_cell.length_b   1.000
_cell.length_c   1.000
_cell.angle_alpha   90.00
_cell.angle_beta   90.00
_cell.angle_gamma   90.00
#
_symmetry.space_group_name_H-M   'P 1'
#
loop_
_entity.id
_entity.type
_entity.pdbx_description
1 polymer ?
#
loop_
_entity_poly.entity_id
_entity_poly.type
_entity_poly.pdbx_seq_one_letter_code
_entity_poly.pdbx_strand_id
1 'polypeptide(L)'
;MLQSSGNAPVGWDSAVNMARTNVVQAGDPSVSEQEKKEVKSNIELAQNWLNSVTNFSTKTINSNSWCRSEWIAATVPTWKKIVEPVAQRVQKSMTNSLPNIPGMDEGQQAMLKPLLESLKPMSAAMFSMQVSNGLSALASEVLCLTDIGLPLGDTSIPSLIPRNIKEFSNGLSVTESDFFVFIALRETAASRLFSNVAWLSPTLLSAIEEYSSQLSVSNNKVNDLMSQIDPTNPESIQEIISGGLFEPELNESQKSALKRTERLLALIEGWIVEIVNNAATNRLPSLNSLQEAMNRRRAEGGPAEKTFGALIGLELRPKLMREASQFWKQQTKVNGIEKRD
;
A
#
# COMPACT_ATOMS: atom_id res chain seq x y z
N MET A 1 2.27 31.79 3.64
CA MET A 1 3.08 31.18 4.70
C MET A 1 3.79 29.95 4.13
N LEU A 2 4.96 30.16 3.52
CA LEU A 2 5.84 29.12 2.95
C LEU A 2 7.08 29.06 3.86
N GLN A 3 6.96 28.44 5.01
CA GLN A 3 8.12 28.19 5.88
C GLN A 3 7.91 26.87 6.58
N SER A 4 8.77 25.92 6.27
CA SER A 4 9.31 24.79 7.03
C SER A 4 9.47 23.47 6.25
N SER A 5 9.60 23.49 4.91
CA SER A 5 9.84 22.25 4.13
C SER A 5 11.31 22.04 3.70
N GLY A 6 12.25 22.88 4.15
CA GLY A 6 13.61 22.90 3.61
C GLY A 6 14.49 21.69 3.90
N ASN A 7 14.11 20.80 4.82
CA ASN A 7 14.95 19.67 5.24
C ASN A 7 14.23 18.32 5.35
N ALA A 8 12.93 18.25 5.04
CA ALA A 8 12.20 16.99 5.04
C ALA A 8 12.50 16.18 3.77
N PRO A 9 12.75 14.86 3.88
CA PRO A 9 13.08 14.00 2.75
C PRO A 9 11.93 13.85 1.76
N VAL A 10 10.70 14.13 2.18
CA VAL A 10 9.48 14.15 1.36
C VAL A 10 8.69 15.42 1.66
N GLY A 11 8.35 16.18 0.64
CA GLY A 11 7.40 17.28 0.72
C GLY A 11 5.97 16.77 0.69
N TRP A 12 5.48 16.23 1.81
CA TRP A 12 4.19 15.52 1.87
C TRP A 12 3.00 16.37 1.41
N ASP A 13 2.96 17.64 1.77
CA ASP A 13 1.86 18.52 1.34
C ASP A 13 1.83 18.68 -0.18
N SER A 14 3.01 18.83 -0.78
CA SER A 14 3.16 18.88 -2.25
C SER A 14 2.78 17.54 -2.89
N ALA A 15 3.31 16.43 -2.38
CA ALA A 15 3.04 15.08 -2.91
C ALA A 15 1.54 14.74 -2.85
N VAL A 16 0.88 15.01 -1.73
CA VAL A 16 -0.55 14.77 -1.56
C VAL A 16 -1.40 15.66 -2.46
N ASN A 17 -1.07 16.96 -2.55
CA ASN A 17 -1.79 17.88 -3.43
C ASN A 17 -1.64 17.48 -4.90
N MET A 18 -0.45 17.10 -5.34
CA MET A 18 -0.21 16.60 -6.69
C MET A 18 -1.00 15.30 -6.95
N ALA A 19 -0.97 14.34 -6.02
CA ALA A 19 -1.71 13.08 -6.15
C ALA A 19 -3.22 13.32 -6.27
N ARG A 20 -3.78 14.21 -5.45
CA ARG A 20 -5.20 14.60 -5.53
C ARG A 20 -5.51 15.32 -6.84
N THR A 21 -4.65 16.19 -7.30
CA THR A 21 -4.79 16.86 -8.60
C THR A 21 -4.82 15.85 -9.75
N ASN A 22 -3.92 14.86 -9.73
CA ASN A 22 -3.84 13.82 -10.76
C ASN A 22 -5.14 13.02 -10.85
N VAL A 23 -5.70 12.56 -9.71
CA VAL A 23 -6.97 11.79 -9.73
C VAL A 23 -8.16 12.67 -10.13
N VAL A 24 -8.19 13.94 -9.73
CA VAL A 24 -9.24 14.88 -10.15
C VAL A 24 -9.19 15.13 -11.65
N GLN A 25 -8.01 15.33 -12.23
CA GLN A 25 -7.84 15.49 -13.67
C GLN A 25 -8.23 14.23 -14.46
N ALA A 26 -8.01 13.05 -13.88
CA ALA A 26 -8.49 11.77 -14.42
C ALA A 26 -10.01 11.56 -14.22
N GLY A 27 -10.69 12.51 -13.60
CA GLY A 27 -12.13 12.47 -13.34
C GLY A 27 -12.44 11.77 -12.01
N ASP A 28 -12.42 12.49 -10.90
CA ASP A 28 -12.76 12.01 -9.55
C ASP A 28 -13.91 12.83 -8.96
N PRO A 29 -15.16 12.63 -9.42
CA PRO A 29 -16.31 13.34 -8.88
C PRO A 29 -16.54 12.96 -7.41
N SER A 30 -17.09 13.91 -6.65
CA SER A 30 -17.54 13.63 -5.28
C SER A 30 -18.60 12.53 -5.27
N VAL A 31 -18.58 11.70 -4.23
CA VAL A 31 -19.54 10.61 -4.06
C VAL A 31 -20.96 11.18 -3.88
N SER A 32 -21.89 10.74 -4.71
CA SER A 32 -23.29 11.15 -4.66
C SER A 32 -24.02 10.58 -3.44
N GLU A 33 -25.12 11.20 -3.03
CA GLU A 33 -25.96 10.70 -1.93
C GLU A 33 -26.55 9.31 -2.23
N GLN A 34 -26.79 9.00 -3.49
CA GLN A 34 -27.23 7.66 -3.89
C GLN A 34 -26.14 6.62 -3.69
N GLU A 35 -24.89 6.90 -4.08
CA GLU A 35 -23.75 6.02 -3.87
C GLU A 35 -23.46 5.84 -2.37
N LYS A 36 -23.58 6.88 -1.57
CA LYS A 36 -23.47 6.77 -0.10
C LYS A 36 -24.52 5.83 0.49
N LYS A 37 -25.77 5.91 0.04
CA LYS A 37 -26.84 5.01 0.47
C LYS A 37 -26.56 3.58 0.00
N GLU A 38 -26.08 3.39 -1.21
CA GLU A 38 -25.71 2.09 -1.76
C GLU A 38 -24.59 1.43 -0.95
N VAL A 39 -23.50 2.17 -0.65
CA VAL A 39 -22.42 1.69 0.22
C VAL A 39 -22.95 1.30 1.59
N LYS A 40 -23.72 2.17 2.22
CA LYS A 40 -24.30 1.92 3.54
C LYS A 40 -25.15 0.64 3.56
N SER A 41 -26.05 0.48 2.60
CA SER A 41 -26.91 -0.72 2.49
C SER A 41 -26.08 -2.00 2.30
N ASN A 42 -25.05 -1.96 1.45
CA ASN A 42 -24.21 -3.13 1.19
C ASN A 42 -23.34 -3.49 2.42
N ILE A 43 -22.83 -2.49 3.16
CA ILE A 43 -22.11 -2.74 4.41
C ILE A 43 -23.04 -3.29 5.48
N GLU A 44 -24.25 -2.78 5.65
CA GLU A 44 -25.25 -3.32 6.57
C GLU A 44 -25.61 -4.77 6.23
N LEU A 45 -25.78 -5.08 4.95
CA LEU A 45 -26.01 -6.44 4.47
C LEU A 45 -24.83 -7.35 4.79
N ALA A 46 -23.61 -6.88 4.52
CA ALA A 46 -22.38 -7.60 4.83
C ALA A 46 -22.23 -7.86 6.33
N GLN A 47 -22.51 -6.88 7.18
CA GLN A 47 -22.50 -7.03 8.63
C GLN A 47 -23.47 -8.14 9.08
N ASN A 48 -24.70 -8.15 8.54
CA ASN A 48 -25.69 -9.15 8.86
C ASN A 48 -25.25 -10.56 8.45
N TRP A 49 -24.67 -10.72 7.27
CA TRP A 49 -24.19 -12.02 6.81
C TRP A 49 -23.01 -12.53 7.64
N LEU A 50 -22.10 -11.66 8.00
CA LEU A 50 -20.91 -11.99 8.78
C LEU A 50 -21.22 -12.36 10.24
N ASN A 51 -22.33 -11.90 10.82
CA ASN A 51 -22.71 -12.20 12.21
C ASN A 51 -22.88 -13.70 12.49
N SER A 52 -23.20 -14.50 11.46
CA SER A 52 -23.38 -15.94 11.60
C SER A 52 -22.10 -16.76 11.42
N VAL A 53 -21.00 -16.14 10.99
CA VAL A 53 -19.78 -16.86 10.57
C VAL A 53 -18.51 -16.41 11.29
N THR A 54 -18.56 -15.38 12.13
CA THR A 54 -17.45 -14.93 12.96
C THR A 54 -17.93 -14.32 14.28
N ASN A 55 -17.15 -14.54 15.35
CA ASN A 55 -17.38 -13.92 16.67
C ASN A 55 -16.80 -12.50 16.75
N PHE A 56 -15.98 -12.09 15.80
CA PHE A 56 -15.47 -10.72 15.76
C PHE A 56 -16.62 -9.73 15.54
N SER A 57 -16.84 -8.88 16.53
CA SER A 57 -17.93 -7.91 16.51
C SER A 57 -17.59 -6.70 15.64
N THR A 58 -18.63 -6.07 15.10
CA THR A 58 -18.51 -4.76 14.47
C THR A 58 -18.34 -3.69 15.55
N LYS A 59 -17.32 -2.84 15.43
CA LYS A 59 -17.07 -1.74 16.37
C LYS A 59 -17.94 -0.51 16.11
N THR A 60 -18.40 -0.33 14.89
CA THR A 60 -19.26 0.78 14.48
C THR A 60 -20.27 0.34 13.44
N ILE A 61 -21.41 1.00 13.42
CA ILE A 61 -22.42 0.87 12.35
C ILE A 61 -22.15 1.83 11.18
N ASN A 62 -21.15 2.71 11.33
CA ASN A 62 -20.81 3.68 10.30
C ASN A 62 -20.06 3.02 9.14
N SER A 63 -20.15 3.62 7.98
CA SER A 63 -19.38 3.27 6.78
C SER A 63 -18.96 4.54 6.07
N ASN A 64 -17.82 4.49 5.40
CA ASN A 64 -17.37 5.57 4.54
C ASN A 64 -17.58 5.21 3.07
N SER A 65 -17.96 6.21 2.30
CA SER A 65 -17.98 6.19 0.83
C SER A 65 -17.04 7.26 0.36
N TRP A 66 -15.92 6.87 -0.22
CA TRP A 66 -14.88 7.80 -0.62
C TRP A 66 -14.77 7.94 -2.13
N CYS A 67 -14.48 9.15 -2.59
CA CYS A 67 -13.81 9.33 -3.87
C CYS A 67 -12.30 9.04 -3.72
N ARG A 68 -11.56 8.99 -4.82
CA ARG A 68 -10.12 8.71 -4.84
C ARG A 68 -9.32 9.72 -4.02
N SER A 69 -9.67 11.00 -4.12
CA SER A 69 -9.04 12.09 -3.37
C SER A 69 -9.24 11.96 -1.86
N GLU A 70 -10.41 11.49 -1.42
CA GLU A 70 -10.71 11.25 0.00
C GLU A 70 -9.95 10.05 0.53
N TRP A 71 -9.83 8.97 -0.26
CA TRP A 71 -9.00 7.82 0.09
C TRP A 71 -7.53 8.22 0.27
N ILE A 72 -6.96 9.04 -0.66
CA ILE A 72 -5.61 9.57 -0.51
C ILE A 72 -5.48 10.28 0.84
N ALA A 73 -6.37 11.23 1.14
CA ALA A 73 -6.33 12.01 2.37
C ALA A 73 -6.41 11.14 3.63
N ALA A 74 -7.29 10.12 3.64
CA ALA A 74 -7.50 9.23 4.77
C ALA A 74 -6.30 8.29 5.03
N THR A 75 -5.53 7.94 4.01
CA THR A 75 -4.41 6.98 4.10
C THR A 75 -3.04 7.62 4.28
N VAL A 76 -2.87 8.92 4.01
CA VAL A 76 -1.61 9.66 4.16
C VAL A 76 -0.90 9.45 5.50
N PRO A 77 -1.58 9.43 6.67
CA PRO A 77 -0.90 9.23 7.96
C PRO A 77 -0.15 7.90 8.04
N THR A 78 -0.69 6.84 7.44
CA THR A 78 -0.03 5.54 7.40
C THR A 78 1.08 5.51 6.34
N TRP A 79 0.86 6.12 5.18
CA TRP A 79 1.89 6.26 4.16
C TRP A 79 3.12 7.02 4.67
N LYS A 80 2.93 8.07 5.47
CA LYS A 80 4.04 8.77 6.13
C LYS A 80 4.90 7.81 6.96
N LYS A 81 4.27 6.99 7.81
CA LYS A 81 4.99 6.01 8.64
C LYS A 81 5.78 4.99 7.83
N ILE A 82 5.24 4.54 6.69
CA ILE A 82 5.87 3.52 5.84
C ILE A 82 7.01 4.12 5.00
N VAL A 83 6.82 5.30 4.41
CA VAL A 83 7.69 5.86 3.37
C VAL A 83 8.78 6.77 3.95
N GLU A 84 8.50 7.50 5.03
CA GLU A 84 9.45 8.45 5.60
C GLU A 84 10.79 7.84 6.05
N PRO A 85 10.81 6.65 6.70
CA PRO A 85 12.07 5.98 7.06
C PRO A 85 12.94 5.66 5.84
N VAL A 86 12.34 5.27 4.72
CA VAL A 86 13.04 4.98 3.46
C VAL A 86 13.64 6.27 2.89
N ALA A 87 12.82 7.30 2.76
CA ALA A 87 13.25 8.58 2.20
C ALA A 87 14.40 9.22 3.01
N GLN A 88 14.33 9.15 4.35
CA GLN A 88 15.39 9.63 5.23
C GLN A 88 16.71 8.88 5.01
N ARG A 89 16.64 7.55 4.80
CA ARG A 89 17.84 6.76 4.56
C ARG A 89 18.47 7.03 3.20
N VAL A 90 17.66 7.11 2.17
CA VAL A 90 18.12 7.49 0.83
C VAL A 90 18.85 8.81 0.90
N GLN A 91 18.25 9.82 1.55
CA GLN A 91 18.88 11.12 1.72
C GLN A 91 20.19 11.05 2.51
N LYS A 92 20.23 10.26 3.61
CA LYS A 92 21.46 10.06 4.40
C LYS A 92 22.54 9.33 3.60
N SER A 93 22.17 8.28 2.85
CA SER A 93 23.13 7.54 2.01
C SER A 93 23.75 8.45 0.95
N MET A 94 22.97 9.26 0.27
CA MET A 94 23.46 10.24 -0.67
C MET A 94 24.45 11.24 -0.04
N THR A 95 24.18 11.65 1.20
CA THR A 95 25.04 12.61 1.93
C THR A 95 26.34 11.96 2.44
N ASN A 96 26.28 10.69 2.84
CA ASN A 96 27.41 9.99 3.47
C ASN A 96 28.35 9.29 2.47
N SER A 97 27.88 8.99 1.26
CA SER A 97 28.69 8.30 0.24
C SER A 97 29.72 9.20 -0.44
N LEU A 98 29.62 10.52 -0.27
CA LEU A 98 30.46 11.51 -0.95
C LEU A 98 31.75 11.93 -0.21
N PRO A 99 31.87 11.80 1.15
CA PRO A 99 33.13 12.16 1.82
C PRO A 99 34.29 11.20 1.55
N ASN A 100 34.07 10.04 0.94
CA ASN A 100 35.08 8.99 0.76
C ASN A 100 35.39 8.67 -0.72
N ILE A 101 35.43 9.67 -1.60
CA ILE A 101 35.93 9.43 -2.95
C ILE A 101 37.46 9.27 -2.85
N PRO A 102 38.00 8.08 -3.15
CA PRO A 102 39.45 7.86 -3.08
C PRO A 102 40.17 8.84 -4.00
N GLY A 103 41.11 9.65 -3.45
CA GLY A 103 41.90 10.59 -4.18
C GLY A 103 41.46 12.06 -4.10
N MET A 104 40.41 12.40 -3.41
CA MET A 104 40.04 13.79 -3.13
C MET A 104 40.68 14.31 -1.83
N ASP A 105 41.24 15.49 -1.89
CA ASP A 105 41.75 16.19 -0.73
C ASP A 105 40.60 16.93 0.03
N GLU A 106 40.89 17.36 1.28
CA GLU A 106 39.89 18.04 2.13
C GLU A 106 39.37 19.34 1.50
N GLY A 107 40.15 20.01 0.68
CA GLY A 107 39.75 21.24 -0.03
C GLY A 107 38.72 20.96 -1.12
N GLN A 108 38.91 19.89 -1.87
CA GLN A 108 37.97 19.45 -2.90
C GLN A 108 36.65 18.95 -2.29
N GLN A 109 36.72 18.25 -1.15
CA GLN A 109 35.54 17.83 -0.40
C GLN A 109 34.75 19.02 0.12
N ALA A 110 35.41 20.07 0.60
CA ALA A 110 34.77 21.31 1.07
C ALA A 110 34.04 22.07 -0.06
N MET A 111 34.54 22.01 -1.28
CA MET A 111 33.91 22.60 -2.47
C MET A 111 32.67 21.82 -2.94
N LEU A 112 32.64 20.51 -2.74
CA LEU A 112 31.47 19.67 -3.11
C LEU A 112 30.31 19.79 -2.14
N LYS A 113 30.54 20.11 -0.88
CA LYS A 113 29.54 20.20 0.15
C LYS A 113 28.38 21.16 -0.19
N PRO A 114 28.59 22.38 -0.67
CA PRO A 114 27.50 23.26 -1.10
C PRO A 114 26.73 22.72 -2.31
N LEU A 115 27.43 22.06 -3.24
CA LEU A 115 26.79 21.43 -4.40
C LEU A 115 25.84 20.31 -3.95
N LEU A 116 26.27 19.48 -3.00
CA LEU A 116 25.46 18.40 -2.42
C LEU A 116 24.26 18.93 -1.64
N GLU A 117 24.45 20.02 -0.93
CA GLU A 117 23.32 20.67 -0.24
C GLU A 117 22.29 21.22 -1.22
N SER A 118 22.72 21.67 -2.42
CA SER A 118 21.80 22.10 -3.48
C SER A 118 21.05 20.95 -4.14
N LEU A 119 21.54 19.70 -4.07
CA LEU A 119 20.86 18.52 -4.59
C LEU A 119 19.76 17.97 -3.65
N LYS A 120 19.81 18.29 -2.35
CA LYS A 120 18.80 17.83 -1.37
C LYS A 120 17.38 18.26 -1.72
N PRO A 121 17.09 19.52 -2.08
CA PRO A 121 15.74 19.93 -2.48
C PRO A 121 15.27 19.23 -3.76
N MET A 122 16.18 18.97 -4.70
CA MET A 122 15.86 18.29 -5.95
C MET A 122 15.50 16.82 -5.68
N SER A 123 16.27 16.12 -4.87
CA SER A 123 15.98 14.73 -4.50
C SER A 123 14.65 14.62 -3.72
N ALA A 124 14.38 15.56 -2.82
CA ALA A 124 13.09 15.62 -2.09
C ALA A 124 11.92 15.90 -3.03
N ALA A 125 12.07 16.76 -4.02
CA ALA A 125 11.05 17.03 -5.03
C ALA A 125 10.77 15.79 -5.90
N MET A 126 11.82 15.09 -6.35
CA MET A 126 11.68 13.85 -7.11
C MET A 126 10.99 12.75 -6.29
N PHE A 127 11.39 12.57 -5.03
CA PHE A 127 10.74 11.59 -4.16
C PHE A 127 9.29 11.95 -3.88
N SER A 128 8.97 13.23 -3.72
CA SER A 128 7.59 13.71 -3.58
C SER A 128 6.74 13.44 -4.82
N MET A 129 7.32 13.59 -6.00
CA MET A 129 6.66 13.25 -7.27
C MET A 129 6.42 11.74 -7.39
N GLN A 130 7.39 10.91 -7.00
CA GLN A 130 7.25 9.45 -6.98
C GLN A 130 6.15 9.01 -6.02
N VAL A 131 6.10 9.57 -4.80
CA VAL A 131 5.02 9.34 -3.83
C VAL A 131 3.67 9.77 -4.41
N SER A 132 3.60 10.94 -5.05
CA SER A 132 2.39 11.44 -5.70
C SER A 132 1.88 10.47 -6.77
N ASN A 133 2.76 10.02 -7.66
CA ASN A 133 2.41 9.08 -8.73
C ASN A 133 1.94 7.73 -8.16
N GLY A 134 2.64 7.21 -7.15
CA GLY A 134 2.25 5.98 -6.48
C GLY A 134 0.88 6.09 -5.81
N LEU A 135 0.63 7.15 -5.06
CA LEU A 135 -0.65 7.37 -4.38
C LEU A 135 -1.81 7.56 -5.37
N SER A 136 -1.61 8.32 -6.45
CA SER A 136 -2.65 8.54 -7.45
C SER A 136 -2.96 7.29 -8.25
N ALA A 137 -1.96 6.50 -8.64
CA ALA A 137 -2.13 5.22 -9.30
C ALA A 137 -2.91 4.24 -8.41
N LEU A 138 -2.48 4.12 -7.14
CA LEU A 138 -3.12 3.23 -6.19
C LEU A 138 -4.58 3.64 -5.90
N ALA A 139 -4.83 4.94 -5.67
CA ALA A 139 -6.17 5.46 -5.45
C ALA A 139 -7.12 5.21 -6.63
N SER A 140 -6.58 5.13 -7.85
CA SER A 140 -7.37 4.87 -9.06
C SER A 140 -7.78 3.40 -9.20
N GLU A 141 -7.14 2.49 -8.46
CA GLU A 141 -7.35 1.05 -8.63
C GLU A 141 -7.95 0.37 -7.39
N VAL A 142 -7.69 0.88 -6.16
CA VAL A 142 -8.20 0.24 -4.94
C VAL A 142 -9.73 0.32 -4.84
N LEU A 143 -10.35 -0.74 -4.36
CA LEU A 143 -11.81 -0.88 -4.26
C LEU A 143 -12.33 -0.47 -2.87
N CYS A 144 -11.49 -0.59 -1.85
CA CYS A 144 -11.82 -0.32 -0.46
C CYS A 144 -10.57 0.06 0.34
N LEU A 145 -10.71 0.39 1.61
CA LEU A 145 -9.59 0.81 2.47
C LEU A 145 -8.53 -0.28 2.63
N THR A 146 -8.97 -1.55 2.81
CA THR A 146 -8.06 -2.67 3.09
C THR A 146 -7.77 -3.55 1.89
N ASP A 147 -8.08 -3.10 0.67
CA ASP A 147 -7.98 -3.89 -0.58
C ASP A 147 -6.59 -4.49 -0.81
N ILE A 148 -5.55 -3.82 -0.39
CA ILE A 148 -4.17 -4.30 -0.47
C ILE A 148 -3.69 -5.11 0.74
N GLY A 149 -4.60 -5.47 1.64
CA GLY A 149 -4.29 -6.23 2.85
C GLY A 149 -3.65 -5.44 3.99
N LEU A 150 -3.49 -4.12 3.83
CA LEU A 150 -2.86 -3.25 4.82
C LEU A 150 -3.86 -2.34 5.54
N PRO A 151 -3.65 -2.06 6.83
CA PRO A 151 -4.46 -1.13 7.61
C PRO A 151 -4.04 0.32 7.33
N LEU A 152 -4.36 0.84 6.14
CA LEU A 152 -3.89 2.15 5.68
C LEU A 152 -4.55 3.35 6.35
N GLY A 153 -5.72 3.17 6.98
CA GLY A 153 -6.46 4.22 7.66
C GLY A 153 -7.16 3.69 8.91
N ASP A 154 -8.26 4.33 9.30
CA ASP A 154 -9.10 3.84 10.40
C ASP A 154 -9.89 2.60 9.95
N THR A 155 -9.33 1.43 10.21
CA THR A 155 -9.92 0.14 9.86
C THR A 155 -11.15 -0.22 10.71
N SER A 156 -11.50 0.56 11.73
CA SER A 156 -12.74 0.34 12.49
C SER A 156 -14.00 0.69 11.68
N ILE A 157 -13.85 1.49 10.63
CA ILE A 157 -14.94 1.95 9.78
C ILE A 157 -14.75 1.36 8.36
N PRO A 158 -15.58 0.39 7.94
CA PRO A 158 -15.53 -0.14 6.58
C PRO A 158 -15.69 0.98 5.56
N SER A 159 -14.80 1.04 4.57
CA SER A 159 -14.71 2.17 3.65
C SER A 159 -14.56 1.71 2.20
N LEU A 160 -15.49 2.10 1.34
CA LEU A 160 -15.54 1.68 -0.06
C LEU A 160 -15.32 2.86 -1.01
N ILE A 161 -14.82 2.55 -2.23
CA ILE A 161 -14.67 3.51 -3.33
C ILE A 161 -15.63 3.10 -4.46
N PRO A 162 -16.89 3.60 -4.46
CA PRO A 162 -17.94 3.14 -5.36
C PRO A 162 -17.56 3.20 -6.83
N ARG A 163 -16.88 4.29 -7.22
CA ARG A 163 -16.44 4.48 -8.61
C ARG A 163 -15.51 3.36 -9.07
N ASN A 164 -14.49 3.03 -8.28
CA ASN A 164 -13.54 1.99 -8.65
C ASN A 164 -14.20 0.60 -8.69
N ILE A 165 -15.15 0.35 -7.77
CA ILE A 165 -15.96 -0.88 -7.78
C ILE A 165 -16.73 -1.00 -9.09
N LYS A 166 -17.41 0.07 -9.52
CA LYS A 166 -18.16 0.11 -10.78
C LYS A 166 -17.25 -0.06 -11.99
N GLU A 167 -16.16 0.69 -12.05
CA GLU A 167 -15.20 0.61 -13.16
C GLU A 167 -14.61 -0.80 -13.30
N PHE A 168 -14.25 -1.44 -12.19
CA PHE A 168 -13.70 -2.80 -12.21
C PHE A 168 -14.76 -3.85 -12.59
N SER A 169 -16.00 -3.71 -12.10
CA SER A 169 -17.09 -4.66 -12.40
C SER A 169 -17.46 -4.70 -13.88
N ASN A 170 -17.29 -3.61 -14.62
CA ASN A 170 -17.59 -3.53 -16.06
C ASN A 170 -16.80 -4.54 -16.92
N GLY A 171 -15.67 -5.04 -16.43
CA GLY A 171 -14.87 -6.05 -17.10
C GLY A 171 -15.22 -7.50 -16.70
N LEU A 172 -16.20 -7.71 -15.81
CA LEU A 172 -16.52 -9.00 -15.26
C LEU A 172 -17.83 -9.57 -15.81
N SER A 173 -17.92 -10.91 -15.87
CA SER A 173 -19.14 -11.63 -16.26
C SER A 173 -20.12 -11.83 -15.08
N VAL A 174 -20.19 -10.85 -14.18
CA VAL A 174 -21.06 -10.85 -12.99
C VAL A 174 -21.82 -9.54 -12.90
N THR A 175 -22.90 -9.49 -12.14
CA THR A 175 -23.66 -8.26 -11.96
C THR A 175 -22.85 -7.26 -11.08
N GLU A 176 -22.98 -5.97 -11.36
CA GLU A 176 -22.40 -4.91 -10.52
C GLU A 176 -22.83 -5.06 -9.05
N SER A 177 -24.11 -5.37 -8.82
CA SER A 177 -24.66 -5.56 -7.49
C SER A 177 -23.99 -6.69 -6.72
N ASP A 178 -23.76 -7.85 -7.36
CA ASP A 178 -23.08 -8.99 -6.73
C ASP A 178 -21.64 -8.65 -6.39
N PHE A 179 -20.96 -7.94 -7.30
CA PHE A 179 -19.59 -7.49 -7.08
C PHE A 179 -19.52 -6.50 -5.91
N PHE A 180 -20.48 -5.57 -5.84
CA PHE A 180 -20.55 -4.58 -4.77
C PHE A 180 -20.74 -5.23 -3.39
N VAL A 181 -21.70 -6.17 -3.27
CA VAL A 181 -21.91 -6.97 -2.05
C VAL A 181 -20.66 -7.74 -1.67
N PHE A 182 -19.97 -8.34 -2.64
CA PHE A 182 -18.77 -9.11 -2.40
C PHE A 182 -17.63 -8.24 -1.85
N ILE A 183 -17.39 -7.05 -2.41
CA ILE A 183 -16.37 -6.13 -1.89
C ILE A 183 -16.77 -5.60 -0.51
N ALA A 184 -18.04 -5.30 -0.28
CA ALA A 184 -18.55 -4.90 1.03
C ALA A 184 -18.33 -6.01 2.10
N LEU A 185 -18.54 -7.28 1.74
CA LEU A 185 -18.26 -8.42 2.62
C LEU A 185 -16.77 -8.50 2.97
N ARG A 186 -15.91 -8.36 1.99
CA ARG A 186 -14.46 -8.42 2.19
C ARG A 186 -13.96 -7.30 3.09
N GLU A 187 -14.35 -6.06 2.80
CA GLU A 187 -13.96 -4.89 3.60
C GLU A 187 -14.49 -4.98 5.03
N THR A 188 -15.76 -5.41 5.21
CA THR A 188 -16.34 -5.56 6.54
C THR A 188 -15.67 -6.69 7.33
N ALA A 189 -15.29 -7.79 6.68
CA ALA A 189 -14.53 -8.87 7.31
C ALA A 189 -13.15 -8.38 7.76
N ALA A 190 -12.43 -7.65 6.90
CA ALA A 190 -11.14 -7.05 7.22
C ALA A 190 -11.24 -6.03 8.37
N SER A 191 -12.25 -5.17 8.35
CA SER A 191 -12.54 -4.21 9.42
C SER A 191 -12.73 -4.91 10.76
N ARG A 192 -13.51 -5.99 10.80
CA ARG A 192 -13.71 -6.81 12.01
C ARG A 192 -12.38 -7.41 12.48
N LEU A 193 -11.61 -8.00 11.59
CA LEU A 193 -10.31 -8.61 11.92
C LEU A 193 -9.37 -7.59 12.57
N PHE A 194 -9.11 -6.48 11.89
CA PHE A 194 -8.18 -5.46 12.40
C PHE A 194 -8.67 -4.78 13.69
N SER A 195 -9.98 -4.64 13.87
CA SER A 195 -10.56 -3.99 15.05
C SER A 195 -10.60 -4.91 16.29
N ASN A 196 -10.67 -6.22 16.11
CA ASN A 196 -10.72 -7.17 17.23
C ASN A 196 -9.35 -7.75 17.57
N VAL A 197 -8.40 -7.78 16.63
CA VAL A 197 -7.04 -8.28 16.83
C VAL A 197 -6.07 -7.10 16.98
N ALA A 198 -6.03 -6.51 18.16
CA ALA A 198 -5.33 -5.23 18.43
C ALA A 198 -3.83 -5.23 18.09
N TRP A 199 -3.16 -6.38 18.18
CA TRP A 199 -1.73 -6.52 17.87
C TRP A 199 -1.44 -6.59 16.36
N LEU A 200 -2.43 -6.88 15.52
CA LEU A 200 -2.22 -7.22 14.10
C LEU A 200 -1.70 -6.03 13.29
N SER A 201 -2.37 -4.88 13.35
CA SER A 201 -1.96 -3.67 12.63
C SER A 201 -0.56 -3.19 13.04
N PRO A 202 -0.24 -3.04 14.34
CA PRO A 202 1.10 -2.65 14.76
C PRO A 202 2.18 -3.63 14.32
N THR A 203 1.92 -4.95 14.41
CA THR A 203 2.90 -5.97 14.03
C THR A 203 3.17 -5.95 12.52
N LEU A 204 2.13 -5.78 11.70
CA LEU A 204 2.27 -5.71 10.25
C LEU A 204 3.05 -4.46 9.83
N LEU A 205 2.69 -3.29 10.37
CA LEU A 205 3.38 -2.04 10.06
C LEU A 205 4.83 -2.06 10.55
N SER A 206 5.11 -2.62 11.74
CA SER A 206 6.47 -2.78 12.26
C SER A 206 7.32 -3.70 11.39
N ALA A 207 6.73 -4.78 10.83
CA ALA A 207 7.47 -5.67 9.92
C ALA A 207 7.85 -4.95 8.61
N ILE A 208 6.97 -4.09 8.09
CA ILE A 208 7.26 -3.26 6.90
C ILE A 208 8.33 -2.21 7.24
N GLU A 209 8.23 -1.56 8.40
CA GLU A 209 9.22 -0.58 8.87
C GLU A 209 10.59 -1.22 9.06
N GLU A 210 10.67 -2.41 9.65
CA GLU A 210 11.92 -3.15 9.81
C GLU A 210 12.56 -3.49 8.46
N TYR A 211 11.77 -3.95 7.49
CA TYR A 211 12.25 -4.14 6.12
C TYR A 211 12.80 -2.85 5.53
N SER A 212 12.00 -1.78 5.59
CA SER A 212 12.33 -0.46 5.03
C SER A 212 13.53 0.18 5.72
N SER A 213 13.66 -0.02 7.03
CA SER A 213 14.71 0.58 7.85
C SER A 213 16.11 0.05 7.55
N GLN A 214 16.23 -1.02 6.84
CA GLN A 214 17.51 -1.66 6.51
C GLN A 214 17.87 -1.52 5.02
N LEU A 215 17.07 -0.81 4.23
CA LEU A 215 17.40 -0.49 2.85
C LEU A 215 18.69 0.33 2.84
N SER A 216 19.77 -0.24 2.33
CA SER A 216 21.05 0.46 2.09
C SER A 216 21.23 0.62 0.60
N VAL A 217 21.57 1.82 0.19
CA VAL A 217 22.11 2.03 -1.18
C VAL A 217 23.50 1.40 -1.18
N SER A 218 23.71 0.40 -2.03
CA SER A 218 25.03 -0.24 -2.13
C SER A 218 26.07 0.80 -2.60
N ASN A 219 27.07 1.06 -1.77
CA ASN A 219 28.16 2.01 -2.12
C ASN A 219 28.86 1.59 -3.43
N ASN A 220 28.90 0.28 -3.74
CA ASN A 220 29.50 -0.21 -4.99
C ASN A 220 28.63 0.19 -6.20
N LYS A 221 27.30 0.06 -6.12
CA LYS A 221 26.40 0.51 -7.20
C LYS A 221 26.43 2.04 -7.35
N VAL A 222 26.49 2.78 -6.25
CA VAL A 222 26.66 4.25 -6.33
C VAL A 222 27.96 4.63 -7.02
N ASN A 223 29.08 3.98 -6.70
CA ASN A 223 30.35 4.23 -7.33
C ASN A 223 30.36 3.83 -8.83
N ASP A 224 29.76 2.71 -9.17
CA ASP A 224 29.61 2.24 -10.56
C ASP A 224 28.74 3.21 -11.38
N LEU A 225 27.65 3.70 -10.79
CA LEU A 225 26.76 4.67 -11.42
C LEU A 225 27.42 6.05 -11.54
N MET A 226 28.15 6.48 -10.50
CA MET A 226 28.91 7.74 -10.56
C MET A 226 30.01 7.69 -11.61
N SER A 227 30.62 6.54 -11.88
CA SER A 227 31.58 6.37 -12.96
C SER A 227 30.97 6.46 -14.38
N GLN A 228 29.64 6.28 -14.47
CA GLN A 228 28.89 6.35 -15.74
C GLN A 228 28.19 7.71 -15.95
N ILE A 229 28.20 8.59 -14.94
CA ILE A 229 27.62 9.94 -15.05
C ILE A 229 28.54 10.78 -15.95
N ASP A 230 28.00 11.25 -17.06
CA ASP A 230 28.56 12.37 -17.78
C ASP A 230 28.08 13.68 -17.11
N PRO A 231 28.98 14.43 -16.42
CA PRO A 231 28.60 15.67 -15.75
C PRO A 231 28.03 16.74 -16.68
N THR A 232 28.19 16.56 -17.99
CA THR A 232 27.71 17.50 -19.01
C THR A 232 26.35 17.15 -19.57
N ASN A 233 25.80 15.96 -19.23
CA ASN A 233 24.52 15.50 -19.71
C ASN A 233 23.49 15.29 -18.54
N PRO A 234 22.57 16.23 -18.32
CA PRO A 234 21.53 16.09 -17.28
C PRO A 234 20.60 14.89 -17.46
N GLU A 235 20.42 14.38 -18.70
CA GLU A 235 19.56 13.23 -18.99
C GLU A 235 20.16 11.93 -18.43
N SER A 236 21.50 11.79 -18.43
CA SER A 236 22.18 10.62 -17.85
C SER A 236 21.92 10.49 -16.34
N ILE A 237 21.79 11.61 -15.65
CA ILE A 237 21.44 11.65 -14.21
C ILE A 237 19.99 11.18 -13.99
N GLN A 238 19.09 11.58 -14.88
CA GLN A 238 17.69 11.23 -14.79
C GLN A 238 17.42 9.75 -15.14
N GLU A 239 18.14 9.18 -16.11
CA GLU A 239 18.11 7.75 -16.44
C GLU A 239 18.62 6.88 -15.29
N ILE A 240 19.70 7.29 -14.64
CA ILE A 240 20.28 6.58 -13.49
C ILE A 240 19.33 6.60 -12.29
N ILE A 241 18.68 7.73 -12.02
CA ILE A 241 17.73 7.88 -10.91
C ILE A 241 16.44 7.11 -11.18
N SER A 242 15.96 7.05 -12.44
CA SER A 242 14.75 6.32 -12.84
C SER A 242 15.01 4.82 -13.07
N GLY A 243 16.24 4.43 -13.42
CA GLY A 243 16.64 3.07 -13.78
C GLY A 243 16.89 2.10 -12.63
N GLY A 244 16.43 2.41 -11.39
CA GLY A 244 16.47 1.45 -10.30
C GLY A 244 17.74 1.45 -9.46
N LEU A 245 18.07 2.58 -8.84
CA LEU A 245 19.03 2.66 -7.73
C LEU A 245 18.74 1.67 -6.57
N PHE A 246 17.58 1.01 -6.62
CA PHE A 246 17.01 0.19 -5.58
C PHE A 246 16.76 -1.26 -6.01
N GLU A 247 17.79 -1.95 -6.49
CA GLU A 247 17.86 -3.41 -6.31
C GLU A 247 18.89 -3.72 -5.21
N PRO A 248 18.52 -3.62 -3.94
CA PRO A 248 19.42 -3.98 -2.87
C PRO A 248 19.53 -5.51 -2.81
N GLU A 249 20.72 -6.03 -2.68
CA GLU A 249 20.88 -7.36 -2.13
C GLU A 249 20.31 -7.36 -0.72
N LEU A 250 19.15 -8.03 -0.54
CA LEU A 250 18.48 -8.10 0.75
C LEU A 250 19.37 -8.81 1.75
N ASN A 251 19.66 -8.17 2.87
CA ASN A 251 20.33 -8.83 3.99
C ASN A 251 19.39 -9.82 4.69
N GLU A 252 19.92 -10.67 5.57
CA GLU A 252 19.14 -11.74 6.24
C GLU A 252 18.00 -11.17 7.10
N SER A 253 18.19 -10.03 7.71
CA SER A 253 17.14 -9.37 8.50
C SER A 253 15.99 -8.86 7.61
N GLN A 254 16.32 -8.27 6.47
CA GLN A 254 15.32 -7.84 5.48
C GLN A 254 14.55 -9.04 4.91
N LYS A 255 15.23 -10.13 4.57
CA LYS A 255 14.59 -11.38 4.13
C LYS A 255 13.65 -11.93 5.20
N SER A 256 14.04 -11.85 6.47
CA SER A 256 13.22 -12.27 7.60
C SER A 256 11.99 -11.39 7.78
N ALA A 257 12.15 -10.06 7.73
CA ALA A 257 11.06 -9.09 7.81
C ALA A 257 10.08 -9.23 6.63
N LEU A 258 10.59 -9.42 5.41
CA LEU A 258 9.79 -9.70 4.21
C LEU A 258 8.95 -10.97 4.38
N LYS A 259 9.58 -12.08 4.76
CA LYS A 259 8.87 -13.34 5.00
C LYS A 259 7.80 -13.22 6.08
N ARG A 260 8.05 -12.44 7.14
CA ARG A 260 7.07 -12.18 8.19
C ARG A 260 5.89 -11.38 7.65
N THR A 261 6.14 -10.33 6.87
CA THR A 261 5.11 -9.52 6.22
C THR A 261 4.27 -10.36 5.26
N GLU A 262 4.90 -11.15 4.37
CA GLU A 262 4.20 -12.05 3.43
C GLU A 262 3.31 -13.06 4.16
N ARG A 263 3.78 -13.64 5.27
CA ARG A 263 3.00 -14.61 6.07
C ARG A 263 1.80 -13.94 6.74
N LEU A 264 1.98 -12.76 7.32
CA LEU A 264 0.89 -12.02 7.95
C LEU A 264 -0.17 -11.64 6.92
N LEU A 265 0.23 -11.11 5.77
CA LEU A 265 -0.69 -10.78 4.68
C LEU A 265 -1.44 -12.01 4.16
N ALA A 266 -0.75 -13.14 4.00
CA ALA A 266 -1.39 -14.38 3.59
C ALA A 266 -2.41 -14.88 4.63
N LEU A 267 -2.09 -14.82 5.93
CA LEU A 267 -3.02 -15.20 7.00
C LEU A 267 -4.24 -14.27 7.06
N ILE A 268 -4.03 -12.97 6.95
CA ILE A 268 -5.13 -11.97 6.90
C ILE A 268 -6.05 -12.28 5.74
N GLU A 269 -5.51 -12.40 4.56
CA GLU A 269 -6.29 -12.64 3.36
C GLU A 269 -6.97 -14.00 3.37
N GLY A 270 -6.27 -15.05 3.81
CA GLY A 270 -6.83 -16.38 3.95
C GLY A 270 -8.03 -16.42 4.90
N TRP A 271 -7.96 -15.68 6.03
CA TRP A 271 -9.07 -15.54 6.96
C TRP A 271 -10.25 -14.81 6.31
N ILE A 272 -9.99 -13.68 5.63
CA ILE A 272 -11.02 -12.91 4.93
C ILE A 272 -11.74 -13.80 3.90
N VAL A 273 -10.98 -14.55 3.09
CA VAL A 273 -11.54 -15.47 2.08
C VAL A 273 -12.44 -16.52 2.72
N GLU A 274 -11.98 -17.17 3.81
CA GLU A 274 -12.77 -18.18 4.52
C GLU A 274 -14.07 -17.60 5.07
N ILE A 275 -14.01 -16.43 5.72
CA ILE A 275 -15.17 -15.78 6.31
C ILE A 275 -16.19 -15.37 5.25
N VAL A 276 -15.71 -14.73 4.18
CA VAL A 276 -16.56 -14.30 3.06
C VAL A 276 -17.20 -15.50 2.37
N ASN A 277 -16.46 -16.59 2.18
CA ASN A 277 -17.00 -17.83 1.62
C ASN A 277 -18.15 -18.38 2.45
N ASN A 278 -17.95 -18.49 3.77
CA ASN A 278 -18.97 -19.01 4.67
C ASN A 278 -20.20 -18.09 4.72
N ALA A 279 -19.99 -16.76 4.68
CA ALA A 279 -21.08 -15.78 4.70
C ALA A 279 -21.89 -15.75 3.39
N ALA A 280 -21.22 -15.88 2.25
CA ALA A 280 -21.82 -15.73 0.93
C ALA A 280 -22.34 -17.05 0.33
N THR A 281 -21.93 -18.21 0.84
CA THR A 281 -22.42 -19.52 0.38
C THR A 281 -23.95 -19.57 0.44
N ASN A 282 -24.58 -19.97 -0.68
CA ASN A 282 -26.02 -20.01 -0.90
C ASN A 282 -26.74 -18.64 -0.91
N ARG A 283 -26.00 -17.54 -0.84
CA ARG A 283 -26.57 -16.16 -0.88
C ARG A 283 -26.08 -15.38 -2.10
N LEU A 284 -24.88 -15.68 -2.60
CA LEU A 284 -24.26 -15.00 -3.74
C LEU A 284 -23.93 -16.04 -4.83
N PRO A 285 -24.80 -16.20 -5.85
CA PRO A 285 -24.60 -17.22 -6.90
C PRO A 285 -23.28 -17.06 -7.66
N SER A 286 -22.83 -15.84 -7.85
CA SER A 286 -21.58 -15.49 -8.58
C SER A 286 -20.31 -15.61 -7.73
N LEU A 287 -20.37 -16.10 -6.49
CA LEU A 287 -19.23 -16.12 -5.54
C LEU A 287 -17.94 -16.70 -6.12
N ASN A 288 -18.01 -17.85 -6.81
CA ASN A 288 -16.82 -18.49 -7.37
C ASN A 288 -16.16 -17.62 -8.48
N SER A 289 -16.98 -17.00 -9.34
CA SER A 289 -16.51 -16.12 -10.39
C SER A 289 -15.86 -14.84 -9.82
N LEU A 290 -16.43 -14.32 -8.73
CA LEU A 290 -15.91 -13.14 -8.02
C LEU A 290 -14.58 -13.43 -7.35
N GLN A 291 -14.45 -14.59 -6.71
CA GLN A 291 -13.18 -15.04 -6.13
C GLN A 291 -12.10 -15.22 -7.19
N GLU A 292 -12.45 -15.84 -8.32
CA GLU A 292 -11.50 -16.02 -9.42
C GLU A 292 -11.05 -14.67 -10.01
N ALA A 293 -11.96 -13.69 -10.14
CA ALA A 293 -11.61 -12.35 -10.59
C ALA A 293 -10.61 -11.66 -9.63
N MET A 294 -10.83 -11.78 -8.32
CA MET A 294 -9.90 -11.22 -7.32
C MET A 294 -8.56 -11.95 -7.29
N ASN A 295 -8.55 -13.27 -7.48
CA ASN A 295 -7.30 -14.05 -7.56
C ASN A 295 -6.48 -13.66 -8.79
N ARG A 296 -7.13 -13.48 -9.95
CA ARG A 296 -6.49 -12.99 -11.17
C ARG A 296 -5.89 -11.60 -10.99
N ARG A 297 -6.69 -10.65 -10.46
CA ARG A 297 -6.25 -9.28 -10.19
C ARG A 297 -4.97 -9.24 -9.35
N ARG A 298 -4.85 -10.14 -8.38
CA ARG A 298 -3.66 -10.26 -7.54
C ARG A 298 -2.48 -10.94 -8.22
N ALA A 299 -2.76 -11.97 -9.03
CA ALA A 299 -1.71 -12.70 -9.76
C ALA A 299 -1.04 -11.83 -10.85
N GLU A 300 -1.76 -10.89 -11.42
CA GLU A 300 -1.26 -9.93 -12.42
C GLU A 300 -0.40 -8.81 -11.83
N GLY A 301 -0.16 -8.84 -10.52
CA GLY A 301 0.56 -7.78 -9.82
C GLY A 301 -0.32 -6.54 -9.65
N GLY A 302 -1.22 -6.61 -8.69
CA GLY A 302 -2.16 -5.52 -8.40
C GLY A 302 -1.46 -4.18 -8.10
N PRO A 303 -2.24 -3.09 -7.97
CA PRO A 303 -1.73 -1.71 -7.82
C PRO A 303 -0.76 -1.56 -6.66
N ALA A 304 -0.96 -2.35 -5.61
CA ALA A 304 -0.09 -2.37 -4.45
C ALA A 304 1.34 -2.79 -4.79
N GLU A 305 1.52 -3.86 -5.57
CA GLU A 305 2.86 -4.40 -5.86
C GLU A 305 3.72 -3.36 -6.58
N LYS A 306 3.16 -2.70 -7.59
CA LYS A 306 3.87 -1.64 -8.34
C LYS A 306 4.20 -0.45 -7.45
N THR A 307 3.24 0.00 -6.64
CA THR A 307 3.42 1.17 -5.77
C THR A 307 4.41 0.88 -4.64
N PHE A 308 4.30 -0.29 -3.98
CA PHE A 308 5.24 -0.67 -2.92
C PHE A 308 6.63 -0.95 -3.47
N GLY A 309 6.74 -1.61 -4.64
CA GLY A 309 8.01 -1.77 -5.34
C GLY A 309 8.68 -0.43 -5.63
N ALA A 310 7.94 0.53 -6.16
CA ALA A 310 8.45 1.85 -6.50
C ALA A 310 8.80 2.71 -5.26
N LEU A 311 7.99 2.67 -4.20
CA LEU A 311 8.16 3.57 -3.04
C LEU A 311 9.13 3.03 -1.99
N ILE A 312 9.16 1.73 -1.76
CA ILE A 312 9.92 1.11 -0.67
C ILE A 312 10.69 -0.15 -1.09
N GLY A 313 10.72 -0.48 -2.38
CA GLY A 313 11.41 -1.66 -2.88
C GLY A 313 10.79 -2.99 -2.40
N LEU A 314 9.55 -2.98 -1.95
CA LEU A 314 8.88 -4.14 -1.37
C LEU A 314 7.93 -4.78 -2.40
N GLU A 315 8.25 -5.99 -2.85
CA GLU A 315 7.33 -6.79 -3.65
C GLU A 315 6.39 -7.57 -2.73
N LEU A 316 5.17 -7.07 -2.56
CA LEU A 316 4.13 -7.74 -1.78
C LEU A 316 3.46 -8.85 -2.61
N ARG A 317 4.13 -9.99 -2.76
CA ARG A 317 3.54 -11.18 -3.41
C ARG A 317 3.00 -12.13 -2.37
N PRO A 318 1.69 -12.28 -2.22
CA PRO A 318 1.12 -13.24 -1.28
C PRO A 318 1.25 -14.68 -1.82
N LYS A 319 2.46 -15.24 -1.77
CA LYS A 319 2.79 -16.59 -2.26
C LYS A 319 2.07 -17.71 -1.49
N LEU A 320 1.65 -17.44 -0.22
CA LEU A 320 1.10 -18.43 0.70
C LEU A 320 -0.44 -18.35 0.86
N MET A 321 -1.15 -17.68 -0.06
CA MET A 321 -2.59 -17.46 0.11
C MET A 321 -3.43 -18.72 0.05
N ARG A 322 -3.05 -19.68 -0.80
CA ARG A 322 -3.78 -20.96 -0.91
C ARG A 322 -3.62 -21.78 0.35
N GLU A 323 -2.42 -21.87 0.87
CA GLU A 323 -2.09 -22.56 2.11
C GLU A 323 -2.79 -21.91 3.31
N ALA A 324 -2.79 -20.57 3.37
CA ALA A 324 -3.48 -19.83 4.42
C ALA A 324 -5.01 -20.03 4.35
N SER A 325 -5.60 -19.99 3.17
CA SER A 325 -7.04 -20.27 3.01
C SER A 325 -7.40 -21.70 3.42
N GLN A 326 -6.60 -22.69 3.04
CA GLN A 326 -6.79 -24.08 3.47
C GLN A 326 -6.62 -24.24 4.98
N PHE A 327 -5.63 -23.58 5.58
CA PHE A 327 -5.40 -23.56 7.02
C PHE A 327 -6.65 -23.05 7.76
N TRP A 328 -7.19 -21.89 7.37
CA TRP A 328 -8.37 -21.32 8.02
C TRP A 328 -9.62 -22.17 7.83
N LYS A 329 -9.82 -22.75 6.65
CA LYS A 329 -10.89 -23.71 6.38
C LYS A 329 -10.81 -24.93 7.30
N GLN A 330 -9.60 -25.46 7.50
CA GLN A 330 -9.37 -26.57 8.41
C GLN A 330 -9.61 -26.15 9.87
N GLN A 331 -9.14 -24.95 10.29
CA GLN A 331 -9.37 -24.43 11.63
C GLN A 331 -10.87 -24.27 11.89
N THR A 332 -11.63 -23.74 10.97
CA THR A 332 -13.10 -23.63 11.08
C THR A 332 -13.75 -25.01 11.26
N LYS A 333 -13.32 -26.00 10.47
CA LYS A 333 -13.89 -27.36 10.51
C LYS A 333 -13.58 -28.10 11.80
N VAL A 334 -12.34 -27.98 12.31
CA VAL A 334 -11.85 -28.76 13.46
C VAL A 334 -12.19 -28.08 14.80
N ASN A 335 -12.03 -26.77 14.85
CA ASN A 335 -12.08 -26.00 16.10
C ASN A 335 -13.37 -25.17 16.27
N GLY A 336 -14.18 -25.05 15.21
CA GLY A 336 -15.33 -24.15 15.18
C GLY A 336 -14.95 -22.68 15.15
N ILE A 337 -15.97 -21.83 15.16
CA ILE A 337 -15.81 -20.36 15.07
C ILE A 337 -15.09 -19.81 16.31
N GLU A 338 -15.44 -20.30 17.50
CA GLU A 338 -14.91 -19.77 18.78
C GLU A 338 -13.39 -19.88 18.94
N LYS A 339 -12.81 -20.96 18.45
CA LYS A 339 -11.36 -21.20 18.56
C LYS A 339 -10.59 -20.76 17.32
N ARG A 340 -11.29 -20.50 16.22
CA ARG A 340 -10.68 -19.95 15.01
C ARG A 340 -10.39 -18.46 15.18
N ASP A 341 -11.36 -17.71 15.70
CA ASP A 341 -11.29 -16.26 15.92
C ASP A 341 -10.59 -15.95 17.26
#